data_62c57a50829d453edd635e026686db96
#
_entry.id   62c57a50829d453edd635e026686db96
#
_cell.length_a   1.000
_cell.length_b   1.000
_cell.length_c   1.000
_cell.angle_alpha   90.00
_cell.angle_beta   90.00
_cell.angle_gamma   90.00
#
_symmetry.space_group_name_H-M   'P 1'
#
loop_
_entity.id
_entity.type
_entity.pdbx_description
1 polymer ?
#
loop_
_entity_poly.entity_id
_entity_poly.type
_entity_poly.pdbx_seq_one_letter_code
_entity_poly.pdbx_strand_id
1 'polypeptide(L)'
;MNILDRLEKKFGRYTIPNLMQYLCVIFGIGFIIQIIAPEFYFYYLDLDPEAILHGHIWRILSFLFYFPAGGGFSGLFWAIIGIMVYFNIGRTLEFLWGSFRYNFFIVFGVLLYNVVGILIYLFTGISLQLNPTYMGFSIFLAYALTLPDTIFYIYFLFPIKAKYLAGIETALYVFFFLTSPSMGERVSILLSFANVAIFFFLQNQGRNKNIFHINRYR
;
A
#
# COMPACT_ATOMS: atom_id res chain seq x y z
N MET A 1 11.14 17.65 17.36
CA MET A 1 10.44 16.36 17.46
C MET A 1 9.39 16.33 16.38
N ASN A 2 9.46 15.36 15.49
CA ASN A 2 8.59 15.23 14.33
C ASN A 2 7.19 14.78 14.78
N ILE A 3 6.15 14.98 13.94
CA ILE A 3 4.79 14.48 14.20
C ILE A 3 4.83 12.96 14.38
N LEU A 4 5.54 12.24 13.50
CA LEU A 4 5.73 10.79 13.62
C LEU A 4 6.40 10.39 14.94
N ASP A 5 7.42 11.11 15.41
CA ASP A 5 8.09 10.81 16.68
C ASP A 5 7.15 11.00 17.89
N ARG A 6 6.23 11.97 17.82
CA ARG A 6 5.21 12.18 18.87
C ARG A 6 4.17 11.05 18.87
N LEU A 7 3.74 10.64 17.67
CA LEU A 7 2.81 9.52 17.53
C LEU A 7 3.46 8.21 17.97
N GLU A 8 4.73 8.00 17.62
CA GLU A 8 5.50 6.82 18.04
C GLU A 8 5.61 6.72 19.57
N LYS A 9 5.91 7.83 20.26
CA LYS A 9 5.93 7.87 21.72
C LYS A 9 4.59 7.55 22.36
N LYS A 10 3.49 7.96 21.73
CA LYS A 10 2.13 7.77 22.27
C LYS A 10 1.56 6.40 21.94
N PHE A 11 1.76 5.92 20.72
CA PHE A 11 1.11 4.73 20.16
C PHE A 11 2.06 3.58 19.85
N GLY A 12 3.37 3.74 20.03
CA GLY A 12 4.37 2.72 19.72
C GLY A 12 4.15 1.38 20.39
N ARG A 13 3.52 1.35 21.57
CA ARG A 13 3.15 0.11 22.26
C ARG A 13 2.10 -0.76 21.54
N TYR A 14 1.32 -0.16 20.62
CA TYR A 14 0.28 -0.85 19.84
C TYR A 14 0.79 -1.33 18.49
N THR A 15 2.08 -1.22 18.25
CA THR A 15 2.70 -1.63 16.99
C THR A 15 2.66 -3.15 16.85
N ILE A 16 2.23 -3.60 15.67
CA ILE A 16 2.25 -5.01 15.31
C ILE A 16 3.62 -5.30 14.67
N PRO A 17 4.50 -6.05 15.33
CA PRO A 17 5.77 -6.42 14.73
C PRO A 17 5.54 -7.42 13.57
N ASN A 18 6.39 -7.35 12.55
CA ASN A 18 6.30 -8.19 11.36
C ASN A 18 4.93 -8.10 10.66
N LEU A 19 4.34 -6.90 10.60
CA LEU A 19 3.02 -6.67 10.00
C LEU A 19 2.90 -7.27 8.58
N MET A 20 3.97 -7.21 7.79
CA MET A 20 3.96 -7.74 6.43
C MET A 20 3.72 -9.26 6.37
N GLN A 21 4.12 -10.03 7.39
CA GLN A 21 3.83 -11.46 7.45
C GLN A 21 2.32 -11.72 7.51
N TYR A 22 1.60 -10.95 8.33
CA TYR A 22 0.15 -11.06 8.45
C TYR A 22 -0.55 -10.63 7.15
N LEU A 23 -0.06 -9.55 6.50
CA LEU A 23 -0.59 -9.12 5.21
C LEU A 23 -0.38 -10.17 4.12
N CYS A 24 0.78 -10.83 4.07
CA CYS A 24 1.04 -11.92 3.12
C CYS A 24 0.10 -13.11 3.33
N VAL A 25 -0.23 -13.45 4.58
CA VAL A 25 -1.23 -14.48 4.89
C VAL A 25 -2.62 -14.05 4.38
N ILE A 26 -3.00 -12.79 4.63
CA ILE A 26 -4.26 -12.21 4.15
C ILE A 26 -4.31 -12.26 2.61
N PHE A 27 -3.25 -11.87 1.91
CA PHE A 27 -3.17 -11.94 0.46
C PHE A 27 -3.30 -13.39 -0.06
N GLY A 28 -2.65 -14.36 0.60
CA GLY A 28 -2.75 -15.77 0.25
C GLY A 28 -4.19 -16.31 0.42
N ILE A 29 -4.84 -16.01 1.54
CA ILE A 29 -6.25 -16.38 1.78
C ILE A 29 -7.15 -15.71 0.75
N GLY A 30 -6.96 -14.42 0.50
CA GLY A 30 -7.74 -13.66 -0.46
C GLY A 30 -7.59 -14.18 -1.88
N PHE A 31 -6.39 -14.57 -2.27
CA PHE A 31 -6.15 -15.23 -3.57
C PHE A 31 -6.91 -16.56 -3.70
N ILE A 32 -6.92 -17.37 -2.64
CA ILE A 32 -7.70 -18.63 -2.62
C ILE A 32 -9.19 -18.33 -2.75
N ILE A 33 -9.72 -17.34 -2.04
CA ILE A 33 -11.12 -16.93 -2.14
C ILE A 33 -11.45 -16.50 -3.57
N GLN A 34 -10.58 -15.71 -4.21
CA GLN A 34 -10.80 -15.24 -5.59
C GLN A 34 -10.79 -16.37 -6.63
N ILE A 35 -10.07 -17.47 -6.38
CA ILE A 35 -10.10 -18.64 -7.26
C ILE A 35 -11.37 -19.48 -7.06
N ILE A 36 -11.75 -19.74 -5.80
CA ILE A 36 -12.84 -20.68 -5.47
C ILE A 36 -14.20 -20.00 -5.57
N ALA A 37 -14.31 -18.76 -5.12
CA ALA A 37 -15.55 -18.02 -5.03
C ALA A 37 -15.32 -16.51 -5.32
N PRO A 38 -15.02 -16.12 -6.56
CA PRO A 38 -14.73 -14.72 -6.90
C PRO A 38 -15.88 -13.78 -6.55
N GLU A 39 -17.12 -14.22 -6.75
CA GLU A 39 -18.31 -13.45 -6.41
C GLU A 39 -18.38 -13.14 -4.90
N PHE A 40 -17.95 -14.08 -4.05
CA PHE A 40 -17.93 -13.87 -2.59
C PHE A 40 -17.02 -12.69 -2.22
N TYR A 41 -15.87 -12.55 -2.90
CA TYR A 41 -14.99 -11.40 -2.65
C TYR A 41 -15.72 -10.09 -2.98
N PHE A 42 -16.25 -9.94 -4.18
CA PHE A 42 -16.88 -8.69 -4.62
C PHE A 42 -18.15 -8.34 -3.82
N TYR A 43 -18.96 -9.34 -3.44
CA TYR A 43 -20.19 -9.09 -2.69
C TYR A 43 -19.98 -8.83 -1.19
N TYR A 44 -18.92 -9.38 -0.58
CA TYR A 44 -18.79 -9.35 0.88
C TYR A 44 -17.51 -8.71 1.40
N LEU A 45 -16.42 -8.70 0.63
CA LEU A 45 -15.10 -8.28 1.10
C LEU A 45 -14.60 -7.00 0.46
N ASP A 46 -15.06 -6.66 -0.74
CA ASP A 46 -14.62 -5.47 -1.47
C ASP A 46 -14.99 -4.17 -0.73
N LEU A 47 -14.22 -3.11 -0.99
CA LEU A 47 -14.45 -1.80 -0.41
C LEU A 47 -15.69 -1.17 -1.03
N ASP A 48 -16.78 -1.17 -0.29
CA ASP A 48 -18.03 -0.55 -0.66
C ASP A 48 -18.46 0.45 0.42
N PRO A 49 -18.30 1.76 0.16
CA PRO A 49 -18.67 2.82 1.09
C PRO A 49 -20.13 2.79 1.53
N GLU A 50 -21.05 2.46 0.63
CA GLU A 50 -22.46 2.34 0.94
C GLU A 50 -22.72 1.22 1.94
N ALA A 51 -22.20 0.04 1.68
CA ALA A 51 -22.35 -1.10 2.58
C ALA A 51 -21.70 -0.85 3.95
N ILE A 52 -20.56 -0.15 4.01
CA ILE A 52 -19.90 0.23 5.28
C ILE A 52 -20.84 1.10 6.14
N LEU A 53 -21.49 2.10 5.53
CA LEU A 53 -22.44 2.97 6.25
C LEU A 53 -23.71 2.24 6.69
N HIS A 54 -24.10 1.16 6.02
CA HIS A 54 -25.19 0.28 6.42
C HIS A 54 -24.79 -0.82 7.44
N GLY A 55 -23.56 -0.74 8.00
CA GLY A 55 -23.13 -1.61 9.10
C GLY A 55 -22.17 -2.73 8.72
N HIS A 56 -21.77 -2.88 7.44
CA HIS A 56 -20.78 -3.87 7.01
C HIS A 56 -19.35 -3.39 7.26
N ILE A 57 -19.05 -3.06 8.53
CA ILE A 57 -17.78 -2.43 8.96
C ILE A 57 -16.53 -3.26 8.69
N TRP A 58 -16.65 -4.59 8.55
CA TRP A 58 -15.50 -5.45 8.21
C TRP A 58 -14.88 -5.11 6.86
N ARG A 59 -15.63 -4.50 5.93
CA ARG A 59 -15.15 -4.07 4.62
C ARG A 59 -14.03 -3.03 4.68
N ILE A 60 -13.90 -2.32 5.80
CA ILE A 60 -12.80 -1.39 6.08
C ILE A 60 -11.43 -2.09 6.02
N LEU A 61 -11.37 -3.37 6.37
CA LEU A 61 -10.13 -4.16 6.35
C LEU A 61 -10.17 -5.30 5.34
N SER A 62 -11.35 -5.87 5.05
CA SER A 62 -11.44 -7.07 4.21
C SER A 62 -11.09 -6.79 2.74
N PHE A 63 -11.16 -5.55 2.27
CA PHE A 63 -10.71 -5.22 0.90
C PHE A 63 -9.22 -5.53 0.68
N LEU A 64 -8.43 -5.63 1.74
CA LEU A 64 -7.03 -6.04 1.67
C LEU A 64 -6.83 -7.51 1.27
N PHE A 65 -7.89 -8.33 1.30
CA PHE A 65 -7.85 -9.70 0.77
C PHE A 65 -7.67 -9.75 -0.75
N TYR A 66 -7.77 -8.63 -1.46
CA TYR A 66 -7.53 -8.59 -2.89
C TYR A 66 -6.06 -8.79 -3.25
N PHE A 67 -5.79 -9.74 -4.14
CA PHE A 67 -4.47 -9.92 -4.73
C PHE A 67 -4.57 -10.10 -6.26
N PRO A 68 -4.00 -9.21 -7.07
CA PRO A 68 -4.18 -9.18 -8.52
C PRO A 68 -3.26 -10.17 -9.24
N ALA A 69 -3.51 -11.47 -9.14
CA ALA A 69 -2.66 -12.49 -9.75
C ALA A 69 -3.24 -13.14 -11.01
N GLY A 70 -4.50 -12.82 -11.36
CA GLY A 70 -5.21 -13.50 -12.44
C GLY A 70 -5.69 -14.91 -12.06
N GLY A 71 -6.30 -15.63 -12.98
CA GLY A 71 -6.85 -16.97 -12.77
C GLY A 71 -5.95 -18.10 -13.28
N GLY A 72 -6.28 -19.33 -12.88
CA GLY A 72 -5.63 -20.55 -13.34
C GLY A 72 -4.22 -20.79 -12.77
N PHE A 73 -3.53 -21.75 -13.38
CA PHE A 73 -2.17 -22.16 -12.91
C PHE A 73 -1.14 -21.02 -13.03
N SER A 74 -1.21 -20.23 -14.09
CA SER A 74 -0.35 -19.05 -14.25
C SER A 74 -0.59 -18.01 -13.14
N GLY A 75 -1.84 -17.78 -12.75
CA GLY A 75 -2.20 -16.89 -11.65
C GLY A 75 -1.62 -17.34 -10.32
N LEU A 76 -1.66 -18.66 -10.03
CA LEU A 76 -1.06 -19.22 -8.83
C LEU A 76 0.45 -18.98 -8.78
N PHE A 77 1.15 -19.21 -9.89
CA PHE A 77 2.58 -18.97 -9.98
C PHE A 77 2.93 -17.50 -9.72
N TRP A 78 2.22 -16.57 -10.36
CA TRP A 78 2.45 -15.14 -10.16
C TRP A 78 2.03 -14.66 -8.78
N ALA A 79 1.00 -15.25 -8.16
CA ALA A 79 0.61 -14.95 -6.79
C ALA A 79 1.72 -15.31 -5.80
N ILE A 80 2.30 -16.50 -5.92
CA ILE A 80 3.40 -16.93 -5.04
C ILE A 80 4.59 -15.98 -5.17
N ILE A 81 5.01 -15.68 -6.41
CA ILE A 81 6.13 -14.75 -6.65
C ILE A 81 5.81 -13.37 -6.08
N GLY A 82 4.63 -12.83 -6.36
CA GLY A 82 4.21 -11.53 -5.89
C GLY A 82 4.18 -11.43 -4.36
N ILE A 83 3.62 -12.43 -3.68
CA ILE A 83 3.60 -12.49 -2.21
C ILE A 83 5.03 -12.56 -1.66
N MET A 84 5.93 -13.36 -2.26
CA MET A 84 7.33 -13.40 -1.86
C MET A 84 8.06 -12.07 -2.04
N VAL A 85 7.81 -11.37 -3.14
CA VAL A 85 8.38 -10.05 -3.41
C VAL A 85 7.87 -9.03 -2.38
N TYR A 86 6.56 -8.95 -2.18
CA TYR A 86 5.97 -8.03 -1.18
C TYR A 86 6.42 -8.35 0.24
N PHE A 87 6.56 -9.63 0.60
CA PHE A 87 7.11 -10.04 1.88
C PHE A 87 8.50 -9.46 2.11
N ASN A 88 9.42 -9.61 1.12
CA ASN A 88 10.77 -9.09 1.24
C ASN A 88 10.82 -7.56 1.27
N ILE A 89 10.02 -6.88 0.43
CA ILE A 89 9.91 -5.43 0.40
C ILE A 89 9.42 -4.92 1.75
N GLY A 90 8.31 -5.44 2.24
CA GLY A 90 7.70 -4.97 3.49
C GLY A 90 8.58 -5.24 4.70
N ARG A 91 9.20 -6.41 4.80
CA ARG A 91 10.15 -6.74 5.86
C ARG A 91 11.36 -5.80 5.86
N THR A 92 11.88 -5.48 4.67
CA THR A 92 13.01 -4.55 4.54
C THR A 92 12.61 -3.14 4.96
N LEU A 93 11.44 -2.65 4.54
CA LEU A 93 10.93 -1.36 4.96
C LEU A 93 10.71 -1.29 6.48
N GLU A 94 10.12 -2.34 7.06
CA GLU A 94 9.90 -2.42 8.50
C GLU A 94 11.23 -2.41 9.28
N PHE A 95 12.25 -3.13 8.78
CA PHE A 95 13.58 -3.13 9.37
C PHE A 95 14.25 -1.75 9.33
N LEU A 96 14.12 -1.01 8.22
CA LEU A 96 14.78 0.28 8.02
C LEU A 96 14.06 1.44 8.72
N TRP A 97 12.73 1.42 8.74
CA TRP A 97 11.93 2.52 9.31
C TRP A 97 11.57 2.30 10.78
N GLY A 98 11.65 1.04 11.23
CA GLY A 98 11.07 0.58 12.49
C GLY A 98 9.60 0.18 12.34
N SER A 99 9.14 -0.75 13.18
CA SER A 99 7.79 -1.33 13.08
C SER A 99 6.70 -0.27 13.22
N PHE A 100 6.87 0.76 14.07
CA PHE A 100 5.84 1.80 14.22
C PHE A 100 5.60 2.58 12.93
N ARG A 101 6.64 3.08 12.29
CA ARG A 101 6.52 3.89 11.07
C ARG A 101 6.00 3.09 9.91
N TYR A 102 6.41 1.81 9.81
CA TYR A 102 5.88 0.90 8.81
C TYR A 102 4.38 0.62 9.02
N ASN A 103 3.97 0.31 10.25
CA ASN A 103 2.56 0.14 10.60
C ASN A 103 1.75 1.41 10.31
N PHE A 104 2.28 2.58 10.68
CA PHE A 104 1.64 3.86 10.37
C PHE A 104 1.43 4.04 8.88
N PHE A 105 2.43 3.75 8.05
CA PHE A 105 2.32 3.85 6.59
C PHE A 105 1.20 2.97 6.01
N ILE A 106 1.11 1.72 6.45
CA ILE A 106 0.08 0.78 6.00
C ILE A 106 -1.31 1.20 6.50
N VAL A 107 -1.45 1.46 7.82
CA VAL A 107 -2.73 1.84 8.42
C VAL A 107 -3.24 3.17 7.85
N PHE A 108 -2.34 4.14 7.66
CA PHE A 108 -2.69 5.42 7.05
C PHE A 108 -3.19 5.23 5.61
N GLY A 109 -2.55 4.37 4.81
CA GLY A 109 -3.01 4.03 3.46
C GLY A 109 -4.42 3.42 3.49
N VAL A 110 -4.67 2.43 4.36
CA VAL A 110 -6.00 1.81 4.54
C VAL A 110 -7.05 2.86 4.90
N LEU A 111 -6.75 3.71 5.89
CA LEU A 111 -7.66 4.77 6.32
C LEU A 111 -7.93 5.78 5.21
N LEU A 112 -6.90 6.14 4.44
CA LEU A 112 -7.03 7.09 3.34
C LEU A 112 -8.02 6.59 2.27
N TYR A 113 -7.92 5.31 1.87
CA TYR A 113 -8.86 4.68 0.94
C TYR A 113 -10.29 4.70 1.47
N ASN A 114 -10.49 4.27 2.72
CA ASN A 114 -11.81 4.21 3.34
C ASN A 114 -12.43 5.61 3.51
N VAL A 115 -11.68 6.55 4.08
CA VAL A 115 -12.18 7.91 4.34
C VAL A 115 -12.55 8.61 3.03
N VAL A 116 -11.69 8.55 2.02
CA VAL A 116 -11.96 9.20 0.73
C VAL A 116 -13.13 8.52 0.02
N GLY A 117 -13.21 7.18 0.02
CA GLY A 117 -14.35 6.45 -0.54
C GLY A 117 -15.67 6.85 0.11
N ILE A 118 -15.73 6.88 1.45
CA ILE A 118 -16.92 7.28 2.21
C ILE A 118 -17.28 8.75 1.94
N LEU A 119 -16.29 9.65 1.93
CA LEU A 119 -16.54 11.07 1.64
C LEU A 119 -17.13 11.27 0.23
N ILE A 120 -16.56 10.61 -0.78
CA ILE A 120 -17.11 10.70 -2.14
C ILE A 120 -18.55 10.19 -2.17
N TYR A 121 -18.84 9.05 -1.54
CA TYR A 121 -20.20 8.53 -1.46
C TYR A 121 -21.16 9.51 -0.78
N LEU A 122 -20.76 10.10 0.34
CA LEU A 122 -21.62 11.08 1.07
C LEU A 122 -21.93 12.34 0.26
N PHE A 123 -20.97 12.81 -0.57
CA PHE A 123 -21.17 14.02 -1.36
C PHE A 123 -21.82 13.78 -2.72
N THR A 124 -21.63 12.61 -3.31
CA THR A 124 -22.09 12.34 -4.70
C THR A 124 -23.19 11.28 -4.78
N GLY A 125 -23.40 10.48 -3.71
CA GLY A 125 -24.26 9.31 -3.73
C GLY A 125 -23.73 8.14 -4.57
N ILE A 126 -22.49 8.24 -5.09
CA ILE A 126 -21.89 7.23 -5.97
C ILE A 126 -20.89 6.40 -5.17
N SER A 127 -21.14 5.09 -5.05
CA SER A 127 -20.17 4.15 -4.49
C SER A 127 -19.08 3.87 -5.53
N LEU A 128 -17.88 4.42 -5.31
CA LEU A 128 -16.72 4.16 -6.15
C LEU A 128 -16.06 2.84 -5.72
N GLN A 129 -15.87 1.95 -6.68
CA GLN A 129 -15.04 0.75 -6.48
C GLN A 129 -13.56 1.17 -6.48
N LEU A 130 -12.98 1.32 -5.29
CA LEU A 130 -11.56 1.65 -5.14
C LEU A 130 -10.73 0.38 -5.23
N ASN A 131 -9.77 0.36 -6.15
CA ASN A 131 -8.96 -0.82 -6.40
C ASN A 131 -7.75 -0.90 -5.44
N PRO A 132 -7.66 -1.92 -4.56
CA PRO A 132 -6.59 -2.06 -3.59
C PRO A 132 -5.22 -2.41 -4.21
N THR A 133 -5.17 -2.81 -5.48
CA THR A 133 -3.90 -3.06 -6.20
C THR A 133 -2.94 -1.88 -6.11
N TYR A 134 -3.46 -0.66 -6.22
CA TYR A 134 -2.64 0.55 -6.16
C TYR A 134 -2.03 0.82 -4.78
N MET A 135 -2.59 0.21 -3.73
CA MET A 135 -1.97 0.25 -2.40
C MET A 135 -0.65 -0.56 -2.38
N GLY A 136 -0.61 -1.70 -3.07
CA GLY A 136 0.62 -2.45 -3.30
C GLY A 136 1.69 -1.61 -3.99
N PHE A 137 1.31 -0.86 -5.03
CA PHE A 137 2.21 0.08 -5.69
C PHE A 137 2.80 1.11 -4.71
N SER A 138 2.00 1.66 -3.79
CA SER A 138 2.51 2.62 -2.80
C SER A 138 3.63 2.02 -1.94
N ILE A 139 3.52 0.73 -1.57
CA ILE A 139 4.56 0.00 -0.82
C ILE A 139 5.83 -0.14 -1.66
N PHE A 140 5.70 -0.53 -2.93
CA PHE A 140 6.85 -0.66 -3.83
C PHE A 140 7.52 0.70 -4.12
N LEU A 141 6.74 1.75 -4.36
CA LEU A 141 7.26 3.10 -4.59
C LEU A 141 8.00 3.62 -3.34
N ALA A 142 7.44 3.40 -2.15
CA ALA A 142 8.10 3.74 -0.88
C ALA A 142 9.42 2.99 -0.69
N TYR A 143 9.48 1.72 -1.10
CA TYR A 143 10.70 0.93 -1.09
C TYR A 143 11.75 1.49 -2.05
N ALA A 144 11.37 1.78 -3.29
CA ALA A 144 12.27 2.31 -4.31
C ALA A 144 12.82 3.70 -3.95
N LEU A 145 12.02 4.54 -3.26
CA LEU A 145 12.49 5.82 -2.72
C LEU A 145 13.44 5.66 -1.53
N THR A 146 13.29 4.59 -0.76
CA THR A 146 14.16 4.31 0.41
C THR A 146 15.47 3.65 -0.01
N LEU A 147 15.41 2.72 -0.96
CA LEU A 147 16.54 1.91 -1.46
C LEU A 147 16.59 1.93 -3.00
N PRO A 148 16.93 3.07 -3.64
CA PRO A 148 16.82 3.25 -5.09
C PRO A 148 17.75 2.36 -5.91
N ASP A 149 18.89 1.96 -5.34
CA ASP A 149 19.92 1.20 -6.06
C ASP A 149 19.85 -0.31 -5.82
N THR A 150 18.84 -0.80 -5.08
CA THR A 150 18.59 -2.24 -4.93
C THR A 150 18.25 -2.87 -6.27
N ILE A 151 18.85 -4.02 -6.55
CA ILE A 151 18.67 -4.74 -7.81
C ILE A 151 17.56 -5.77 -7.66
N PHE A 152 16.56 -5.68 -8.53
CA PHE A 152 15.54 -6.71 -8.75
C PHE A 152 15.87 -7.50 -10.00
N TYR A 153 15.74 -8.82 -9.94
CA TYR A 153 15.94 -9.71 -11.09
C TYR A 153 14.59 -10.02 -11.73
N ILE A 154 14.28 -9.32 -12.86
CA ILE A 154 13.06 -9.62 -13.63
C ILE A 154 13.27 -10.94 -14.36
N TYR A 155 12.30 -11.86 -14.24
CA TYR A 155 12.39 -13.23 -14.77
C TYR A 155 13.69 -13.95 -14.37
N PHE A 156 14.28 -13.59 -13.22
CA PHE A 156 15.57 -14.12 -12.72
C PHE A 156 16.78 -13.86 -13.65
N LEU A 157 16.62 -13.12 -14.73
CA LEU A 157 17.63 -12.88 -15.77
C LEU A 157 18.10 -11.45 -15.84
N PHE A 158 17.17 -10.47 -15.73
CA PHE A 158 17.48 -9.07 -15.99
C PHE A 158 17.63 -8.29 -14.67
N PRO A 159 18.88 -7.89 -14.29
CA PRO A 159 19.09 -7.07 -13.10
C PRO A 159 18.67 -5.62 -13.37
N ILE A 160 17.63 -5.14 -12.76
CA ILE A 160 17.14 -3.76 -12.87
C ILE A 160 17.09 -3.12 -11.49
N LYS A 161 17.59 -1.89 -11.37
CA LYS A 161 17.52 -1.15 -10.11
C LYS A 161 16.09 -0.72 -9.80
N ALA A 162 15.74 -0.74 -8.50
CA ALA A 162 14.42 -0.38 -7.99
C ALA A 162 13.91 0.96 -8.52
N LYS A 163 14.78 1.98 -8.60
CA LYS A 163 14.41 3.31 -9.11
C LYS A 163 13.91 3.30 -10.56
N TYR A 164 14.48 2.45 -11.43
CA TYR A 164 14.04 2.37 -12.82
C TYR A 164 12.70 1.65 -12.94
N LEU A 165 12.50 0.58 -12.15
CA LEU A 165 11.22 -0.12 -12.09
C LEU A 165 10.12 0.79 -11.57
N ALA A 166 10.38 1.50 -10.47
CA ALA A 166 9.43 2.46 -9.93
C ALA A 166 9.13 3.61 -10.90
N GLY A 167 10.13 4.06 -11.67
CA GLY A 167 9.93 5.06 -12.72
C GLY A 167 9.00 4.58 -13.83
N ILE A 168 9.22 3.35 -14.32
CA ILE A 168 8.38 2.72 -15.34
C ILE A 168 6.95 2.52 -14.81
N GLU A 169 6.81 1.97 -13.62
CA GLU A 169 5.51 1.71 -13.00
C GLU A 169 4.75 3.02 -12.73
N THR A 170 5.45 4.05 -12.25
CA THR A 170 4.87 5.40 -12.09
C THR A 170 4.38 5.96 -13.42
N ALA A 171 5.15 5.84 -14.51
CA ALA A 171 4.76 6.31 -15.83
C ALA A 171 3.51 5.56 -16.35
N LEU A 172 3.44 4.24 -16.13
CA LEU A 172 2.27 3.43 -16.47
C LEU A 172 1.03 3.86 -15.68
N TYR A 173 1.15 4.12 -14.37
CA TYR A 173 0.00 4.57 -13.58
C TYR A 173 -0.43 5.99 -13.89
N VAL A 174 0.48 6.88 -14.24
CA VAL A 174 0.11 8.20 -14.78
C VAL A 174 -0.65 8.04 -16.12
N PHE A 175 -0.20 7.14 -16.98
CA PHE A 175 -0.91 6.82 -18.22
C PHE A 175 -2.31 6.26 -17.93
N PHE A 176 -2.48 5.30 -17.02
CA PHE A 176 -3.78 4.78 -16.62
C PHE A 176 -4.67 5.85 -15.98
N PHE A 177 -4.10 6.73 -15.16
CA PHE A 177 -4.85 7.84 -14.60
C PHE A 177 -5.47 8.75 -15.69
N LEU A 178 -4.75 8.99 -16.77
CA LEU A 178 -5.21 9.84 -17.87
C LEU A 178 -6.21 9.12 -18.79
N THR A 179 -6.05 7.82 -18.99
CA THR A 179 -6.80 7.04 -20.00
C THR A 179 -7.96 6.24 -19.41
N SER A 180 -7.93 5.87 -18.14
CA SER A 180 -8.97 5.05 -17.53
C SER A 180 -10.35 5.74 -17.58
N PRO A 181 -11.41 5.04 -17.98
CA PRO A 181 -12.77 5.54 -17.87
C PRO A 181 -13.32 5.48 -16.44
N SER A 182 -12.71 4.67 -15.56
CA SER A 182 -13.15 4.46 -14.18
C SER A 182 -12.67 5.57 -13.25
N MET A 183 -13.61 6.30 -12.64
CA MET A 183 -13.29 7.27 -11.59
C MET A 183 -12.69 6.60 -10.35
N GLY A 184 -13.15 5.39 -9.99
CA GLY A 184 -12.59 4.63 -8.86
C GLY A 184 -11.12 4.30 -9.07
N GLU A 185 -10.73 3.93 -10.28
CA GLU A 185 -9.34 3.66 -10.64
C GLU A 185 -8.48 4.93 -10.54
N ARG A 186 -8.92 6.05 -11.12
CA ARG A 186 -8.22 7.34 -11.02
C ARG A 186 -8.02 7.77 -9.57
N VAL A 187 -9.06 7.68 -8.77
CA VAL A 187 -8.98 8.01 -7.33
C VAL A 187 -7.99 7.09 -6.62
N SER A 188 -8.04 5.77 -6.87
CA SER A 188 -7.12 4.79 -6.26
C SER A 188 -5.66 5.09 -6.59
N ILE A 189 -5.36 5.47 -7.82
CA ILE A 189 -4.01 5.88 -8.24
C ILE A 189 -3.57 7.13 -7.45
N LEU A 190 -4.42 8.16 -7.38
CA LEU A 190 -4.09 9.38 -6.61
C LEU A 190 -3.85 9.09 -5.14
N LEU A 191 -4.67 8.22 -4.52
CA LEU A 191 -4.53 7.84 -3.13
C LEU A 191 -3.21 7.10 -2.86
N SER A 192 -2.75 6.27 -3.80
CA SER A 192 -1.47 5.58 -3.67
C SER A 192 -0.29 6.55 -3.66
N PHE A 193 -0.29 7.53 -4.57
CA PHE A 193 0.72 8.60 -4.57
C PHE A 193 0.63 9.50 -3.33
N ALA A 194 -0.58 9.87 -2.92
CA ALA A 194 -0.81 10.68 -1.74
C ALA A 194 -0.30 9.99 -0.46
N ASN A 195 -0.52 8.69 -0.31
CA ASN A 195 0.00 7.92 0.81
C ASN A 195 1.52 8.03 0.93
N VAL A 196 2.24 7.82 -0.17
CA VAL A 196 3.70 7.91 -0.21
C VAL A 196 4.16 9.35 0.07
N ALA A 197 3.57 10.34 -0.63
CA ALA A 197 3.96 11.73 -0.51
C ALA A 197 3.77 12.26 0.92
N ILE A 198 2.61 12.00 1.53
CA ILE A 198 2.30 12.43 2.90
C ILE A 198 3.24 11.75 3.89
N PHE A 199 3.47 10.44 3.76
CA PHE A 199 4.38 9.73 4.66
C PHE A 199 5.79 10.29 4.61
N PHE A 200 6.38 10.46 3.44
CA PHE A 200 7.73 11.03 3.30
C PHE A 200 7.80 12.49 3.73
N PHE A 201 6.76 13.27 3.49
CA PHE A 201 6.67 14.64 4.00
C PHE A 201 6.73 14.68 5.53
N LEU A 202 5.93 13.84 6.20
CA LEU A 202 5.91 13.73 7.65
C LEU A 202 7.26 13.21 8.20
N GLN A 203 7.89 12.27 7.51
CA GLN A 203 9.19 11.73 7.89
C GLN A 203 10.31 12.77 7.77
N ASN A 204 10.31 13.58 6.70
CA ASN A 204 11.36 14.57 6.43
C ASN A 204 11.28 15.82 7.34
N GLN A 205 10.12 16.17 7.86
CA GLN A 205 9.99 17.30 8.80
C GLN A 205 10.89 17.19 10.04
N GLY A 206 11.35 15.98 10.41
CA GLY A 206 12.29 15.77 11.51
C GLY A 206 13.77 15.80 11.13
N ARG A 207 14.09 15.50 9.88
CA ARG A 207 15.48 15.34 9.42
C ARG A 207 16.23 16.66 9.32
N ASN A 208 15.55 17.75 8.97
CA ASN A 208 16.16 19.08 8.84
C ASN A 208 16.64 19.68 10.19
N LYS A 209 16.14 19.22 11.34
CA LYS A 209 16.58 19.72 12.65
C LYS A 209 17.84 19.02 13.17
N ASN A 210 18.11 17.80 12.76
CA ASN A 210 19.27 17.03 13.27
C ASN A 210 20.56 17.34 12.50
N ILE A 211 20.50 17.82 11.26
CA ILE A 211 21.70 18.18 10.49
C ILE A 211 22.40 19.40 11.07
N PHE A 212 21.68 20.32 11.72
CA PHE A 212 22.26 21.50 12.38
C PHE A 212 22.96 21.19 13.71
N HIS A 213 22.67 20.03 14.34
CA HIS A 213 23.33 19.65 15.60
C HIS A 213 24.65 18.91 15.41
N ILE A 214 24.83 18.20 14.32
CA ILE A 214 26.06 17.42 14.05
C ILE A 214 27.25 18.34 13.68
N ASN A 215 26.99 19.50 13.07
CA ASN A 215 28.04 20.45 12.68
C ASN A 215 28.55 21.33 13.85
N ARG A 216 28.05 21.18 15.07
CA ARG A 216 28.51 21.97 16.22
C ARG A 216 29.59 21.25 17.07
N TYR A 217 29.97 20.03 16.70
CA TYR A 217 30.98 19.21 17.39
C TYR A 217 32.12 18.73 16.46
N ARG A 218 32.42 19.51 15.41
CA ARG A 218 33.67 19.39 14.64
C ARG A 218 34.48 20.65 14.80
#